data_3f9b84f166f3fa9d73298efe708515ab
#
_entry.id   3f9b84f166f3fa9d73298efe708515ab
#
_cell.length_a   1.000
_cell.length_b   1.000
_cell.length_c   1.000
_cell.angle_alpha   90.00
_cell.angle_beta   90.00
_cell.angle_gamma   90.00
#
_symmetry.space_group_name_H-M   'P 1'
#
loop_
_entity.id
_entity.type
_entity.pdbx_description
1 polymer ?
#
loop_
_entity_poly.entity_id
_entity_poly.type
_entity_poly.pdbx_seq_one_letter_code
_entity_poly.pdbx_strand_id
1 'polypeptide(L)'
;MLPEPNFPVRPDEFIGRQGYIESFRDSLRHSAVAGRMASFAVMGDWGIGKSSLLFKLAATCCEPAFRMLPVSLSISKDMSDYMKFAEALCDRLANTLLASDSLATRLRAEIENWKLTKVSVGALTIDRSARRYFLSSGSALLRHALAEAWEHFIQPAYAGAIFFLDDLHNLATPTVQDTALIIRDQFQSFGIEGVNLSVCFSAKRDYFSGIRSFAEPAVRFYNKCVLEPFTVEETKEYTHAVFGRTSLDTRKLAEWLFSKTLGHPYFLAFISRELWSSYHTRPFTNAVQLWPTVFSRLEQGKFNNDLAQLSEKEVGLLRAIAHDDHEESNPAPFALKFPHIYFKRLADKGLLTRAGRGRYRLYHPLFRQFLQQRE
;
A
#
# COMPACT_ATOMS: atom_id res chain seq x y z
N MET A 1 17.45 1.33 14.30
CA MET A 1 16.14 1.64 13.70
C MET A 1 15.52 2.81 14.43
N LEU A 2 15.06 3.84 13.71
CA LEU A 2 14.30 4.97 14.28
C LEU A 2 12.81 4.76 13.92
N PRO A 3 11.88 4.75 14.90
CA PRO A 3 10.48 4.55 14.60
C PRO A 3 9.86 5.79 13.95
N GLU A 4 9.33 5.63 12.73
CA GLU A 4 8.70 6.70 11.93
C GLU A 4 7.31 6.26 11.44
N PRO A 5 6.22 6.67 12.12
CA PRO A 5 4.88 6.20 11.80
C PRO A 5 4.31 6.78 10.49
N ASN A 6 4.85 7.92 10.01
CA ASN A 6 4.30 8.66 8.88
C ASN A 6 4.95 8.31 7.54
N PHE A 7 6.03 7.54 7.55
CA PHE A 7 6.77 7.14 6.35
C PHE A 7 6.88 5.63 6.25
N PRO A 8 6.90 5.07 5.05
CA PRO A 8 7.25 3.67 4.86
C PRO A 8 8.64 3.37 5.42
N VAL A 9 8.77 2.21 6.06
CA VAL A 9 10.05 1.76 6.64
C VAL A 9 11.05 1.47 5.52
N ARG A 10 12.31 1.82 5.75
CA ARG A 10 13.39 1.50 4.81
C ARG A 10 13.55 -0.02 4.66
N PRO A 11 13.91 -0.50 3.46
CA PRO A 11 14.03 -1.94 3.19
C PRO A 11 15.00 -2.69 4.11
N ASP A 12 16.06 -2.04 4.56
CA ASP A 12 17.07 -2.59 5.48
C ASP A 12 16.58 -2.68 6.94
N GLU A 13 15.60 -1.87 7.30
CA GLU A 13 14.98 -1.85 8.62
C GLU A 13 13.63 -2.60 8.68
N PHE A 14 13.22 -3.25 7.59
CA PHE A 14 11.93 -3.93 7.49
C PHE A 14 11.90 -5.20 8.36
N ILE A 15 10.87 -5.34 9.17
CA ILE A 15 10.69 -6.44 10.13
C ILE A 15 9.41 -7.21 9.84
N GLY A 16 9.46 -8.53 10.08
CA GLY A 16 8.34 -9.44 9.90
C GLY A 16 8.02 -9.75 8.44
N ARG A 17 6.88 -10.38 8.22
CA ARG A 17 6.35 -10.70 6.89
C ARG A 17 7.22 -11.65 6.06
N GLN A 18 8.10 -12.43 6.67
CA GLN A 18 9.08 -13.28 5.97
C GLN A 18 8.42 -14.21 4.95
N GLY A 19 7.26 -14.79 5.27
CA GLY A 19 6.54 -15.67 4.34
C GLY A 19 6.16 -15.00 3.01
N TYR A 20 5.78 -13.73 3.03
CA TYR A 20 5.49 -12.98 1.79
C TYR A 20 6.76 -12.64 1.01
N ILE A 21 7.83 -12.27 1.71
CA ILE A 21 9.13 -11.96 1.08
C ILE A 21 9.70 -13.21 0.40
N GLU A 22 9.67 -14.36 1.07
CA GLU A 22 10.16 -15.62 0.48
C GLU A 22 9.28 -16.09 -0.70
N SER A 23 7.95 -16.00 -0.59
CA SER A 23 7.06 -16.29 -1.72
C SER A 23 7.35 -15.41 -2.93
N PHE A 24 7.67 -14.14 -2.70
CA PHE A 24 8.08 -13.22 -3.77
C PHE A 24 9.44 -13.60 -4.36
N ARG A 25 10.44 -13.93 -3.52
CA ARG A 25 11.75 -14.42 -3.98
C ARG A 25 11.65 -15.70 -4.80
N ASP A 26 10.78 -16.64 -4.39
CA ASP A 26 10.53 -17.86 -5.14
C ASP A 26 9.94 -17.55 -6.52
N SER A 27 9.02 -16.59 -6.61
CA SER A 27 8.48 -16.12 -7.88
C SER A 27 9.56 -15.48 -8.75
N LEU A 28 10.52 -14.73 -8.18
CA LEU A 28 11.66 -14.18 -8.89
C LEU A 28 12.56 -15.30 -9.45
N ARG A 29 12.86 -16.33 -8.64
CA ARG A 29 13.64 -17.51 -9.08
C ARG A 29 12.96 -18.25 -10.23
N HIS A 30 11.65 -18.48 -10.10
CA HIS A 30 10.87 -19.11 -11.18
C HIS A 30 10.82 -18.26 -12.45
N SER A 31 10.74 -16.93 -12.32
CA SER A 31 10.73 -16.01 -13.45
C SER A 31 12.00 -16.12 -14.30
N ALA A 32 13.16 -16.36 -13.70
CA ALA A 32 14.41 -16.54 -14.42
C ALA A 32 14.40 -17.77 -15.35
N VAL A 33 13.60 -18.78 -15.02
CA VAL A 33 13.47 -20.02 -15.83
C VAL A 33 12.28 -19.92 -16.78
N ALA A 34 11.14 -19.40 -16.29
CA ALA A 34 9.86 -19.40 -17.03
C ALA A 34 9.72 -18.19 -17.98
N GLY A 35 10.61 -17.19 -17.90
CA GLY A 35 10.52 -15.95 -18.67
C GLY A 35 9.31 -15.07 -18.33
N ARG A 36 8.64 -15.35 -17.21
CA ARG A 36 7.46 -14.57 -16.75
C ARG A 36 7.39 -14.55 -15.23
N MET A 37 7.10 -13.37 -14.68
CA MET A 37 6.92 -13.14 -13.26
C MET A 37 5.44 -13.16 -12.88
N ALA A 38 5.12 -13.75 -11.73
CA ALA A 38 3.77 -13.66 -11.15
C ALA A 38 3.46 -12.25 -10.66
N SER A 39 2.20 -11.84 -10.75
CA SER A 39 1.72 -10.57 -10.21
C SER A 39 1.23 -10.72 -8.78
N PHE A 40 1.37 -9.66 -7.97
CA PHE A 40 1.06 -9.66 -6.54
C PHE A 40 0.07 -8.55 -6.17
N ALA A 41 -0.75 -8.81 -5.16
CA ALA A 41 -1.65 -7.83 -4.56
C ALA A 41 -1.44 -7.80 -3.04
N VAL A 42 -0.88 -6.70 -2.54
CA VAL A 42 -0.68 -6.45 -1.11
C VAL A 42 -1.91 -5.73 -0.56
N MET A 43 -2.68 -6.42 0.26
CA MET A 43 -3.95 -5.91 0.77
C MET A 43 -3.92 -5.78 2.28
N GLY A 44 -4.65 -4.81 2.80
CA GLY A 44 -4.78 -4.62 4.24
C GLY A 44 -5.37 -3.27 4.61
N ASP A 45 -5.63 -3.13 5.90
CA ASP A 45 -6.20 -1.92 6.46
C ASP A 45 -5.20 -0.76 6.45
N TRP A 46 -5.66 0.43 6.83
CA TRP A 46 -4.79 1.60 6.93
C TRP A 46 -3.69 1.39 7.98
N GLY A 47 -2.47 1.86 7.70
CA GLY A 47 -1.35 1.80 8.65
C GLY A 47 -0.78 0.40 8.93
N ILE A 48 -1.21 -0.64 8.19
CA ILE A 48 -0.79 -2.03 8.39
C ILE A 48 0.58 -2.37 7.76
N GLY A 49 1.19 -1.42 7.03
CA GLY A 49 2.52 -1.57 6.44
C GLY A 49 2.55 -2.01 4.98
N LYS A 50 1.48 -1.77 4.19
CA LYS A 50 1.42 -2.10 2.75
C LYS A 50 2.55 -1.47 1.94
N SER A 51 2.70 -0.15 2.04
CA SER A 51 3.74 0.59 1.32
C SER A 51 5.14 0.13 1.74
N SER A 52 5.36 -0.14 3.03
CA SER A 52 6.64 -0.66 3.54
C SER A 52 6.98 -2.02 2.93
N LEU A 53 5.99 -2.92 2.78
CA LEU A 53 6.21 -4.20 2.11
C LEU A 53 6.51 -3.99 0.62
N LEU A 54 5.79 -3.10 -0.08
CA LEU A 54 6.10 -2.80 -1.49
C LEU A 54 7.54 -2.31 -1.65
N PHE A 55 8.02 -1.41 -0.78
CA PHE A 55 9.42 -0.96 -0.79
C PHE A 55 10.41 -2.10 -0.56
N LYS A 56 10.09 -3.01 0.39
CA LYS A 56 10.92 -4.19 0.65
C LYS A 56 11.00 -5.11 -0.56
N LEU A 57 9.86 -5.39 -1.20
CA LEU A 57 9.81 -6.23 -2.39
C LEU A 57 10.52 -5.58 -3.59
N ALA A 58 10.39 -4.26 -3.77
CA ALA A 58 11.11 -3.52 -4.80
C ALA A 58 12.63 -3.58 -4.59
N ALA A 59 13.10 -3.43 -3.35
CA ALA A 59 14.52 -3.60 -3.02
C ALA A 59 15.03 -5.03 -3.27
N THR A 60 14.18 -6.04 -3.04
CA THR A 60 14.52 -7.44 -3.34
C THR A 60 14.76 -7.66 -4.84
N CYS A 61 14.05 -6.95 -5.72
CA CYS A 61 14.30 -6.99 -7.17
C CYS A 61 15.71 -6.54 -7.56
N CYS A 62 16.30 -5.64 -6.79
CA CYS A 62 17.65 -5.12 -7.02
C CYS A 62 18.76 -6.07 -6.57
N GLU A 63 18.45 -7.18 -5.90
CA GLU A 63 19.44 -8.18 -5.54
C GLU A 63 20.12 -8.72 -6.82
N PRO A 64 21.48 -8.83 -6.87
CA PRO A 64 22.20 -9.19 -8.10
C PRO A 64 21.76 -10.49 -8.76
N ALA A 65 21.19 -11.41 -7.97
CA ALA A 65 20.69 -12.70 -8.45
C ALA A 65 19.47 -12.58 -9.38
N PHE A 66 18.69 -11.50 -9.31
CA PHE A 66 17.39 -11.41 -10.00
C PHE A 66 17.41 -10.53 -11.25
N ARG A 67 18.21 -9.47 -11.26
CA ARG A 67 18.30 -8.50 -12.36
C ARG A 67 16.94 -7.97 -12.84
N MET A 68 15.99 -7.76 -11.93
CA MET A 68 14.67 -7.22 -12.24
C MET A 68 14.67 -5.70 -12.06
N LEU A 69 14.01 -4.97 -12.97
CA LEU A 69 13.83 -3.52 -12.86
C LEU A 69 12.60 -3.21 -12.01
N PRO A 70 12.73 -2.64 -10.79
CA PRO A 70 11.59 -2.18 -10.01
C PRO A 70 11.18 -0.77 -10.44
N VAL A 71 9.92 -0.60 -10.84
CA VAL A 71 9.33 0.69 -11.20
C VAL A 71 8.24 1.02 -10.18
N SER A 72 8.48 1.99 -9.28
CA SER A 72 7.54 2.30 -8.20
C SER A 72 6.76 3.58 -8.47
N LEU A 73 5.43 3.53 -8.38
CA LEU A 73 4.52 4.65 -8.56
C LEU A 73 3.47 4.66 -7.44
N SER A 74 3.31 5.79 -6.77
CA SER A 74 2.19 6.01 -5.84
C SER A 74 1.01 6.59 -6.60
N ILE A 75 -0.15 5.96 -6.47
CA ILE A 75 -1.38 6.37 -7.17
C ILE A 75 -2.08 7.43 -6.34
N SER A 76 -2.09 8.66 -6.84
CA SER A 76 -2.81 9.77 -6.22
C SER A 76 -4.23 9.92 -6.78
N LYS A 77 -5.09 10.63 -6.05
CA LYS A 77 -6.48 10.89 -6.50
C LYS A 77 -6.57 11.79 -7.73
N ASP A 78 -5.52 12.52 -8.04
CA ASP A 78 -5.45 13.40 -9.23
C ASP A 78 -5.21 12.58 -10.51
N MET A 79 -4.76 11.33 -10.41
CA MET A 79 -4.77 10.37 -11.51
C MET A 79 -6.21 9.90 -11.76
N SER A 80 -7.08 10.86 -12.15
CA SER A 80 -8.53 10.69 -12.21
C SER A 80 -8.99 9.77 -13.34
N ASP A 81 -8.14 9.52 -14.33
CA ASP A 81 -8.44 8.66 -15.46
C ASP A 81 -7.25 7.77 -15.85
N TYR A 82 -7.55 6.73 -16.62
CA TYR A 82 -6.54 5.74 -17.00
C TYR A 82 -5.46 6.32 -17.93
N MET A 83 -5.74 7.40 -18.66
CA MET A 83 -4.76 8.07 -19.51
C MET A 83 -3.68 8.72 -18.66
N LYS A 84 -4.08 9.51 -17.65
CA LYS A 84 -3.14 10.14 -16.70
C LYS A 84 -2.30 9.10 -15.95
N PHE A 85 -2.92 7.98 -15.58
CA PHE A 85 -2.19 6.85 -14.99
C PHE A 85 -1.15 6.29 -15.96
N ALA A 86 -1.53 6.05 -17.23
CA ALA A 86 -0.61 5.52 -18.23
C ALA A 86 0.57 6.47 -18.50
N GLU A 87 0.31 7.77 -18.61
CA GLU A 87 1.33 8.81 -18.76
C GLU A 87 2.29 8.83 -17.54
N ALA A 88 1.74 8.84 -16.32
CA ALA A 88 2.53 8.84 -15.09
C ALA A 88 3.41 7.58 -14.97
N LEU A 89 2.88 6.42 -15.39
CA LEU A 89 3.62 5.16 -15.36
C LEU A 89 4.75 5.15 -16.39
N CYS A 90 4.51 5.65 -17.61
CA CYS A 90 5.53 5.79 -18.64
C CYS A 90 6.63 6.78 -18.21
N ASP A 91 6.25 7.94 -17.65
CA ASP A 91 7.23 8.90 -17.12
C ASP A 91 8.08 8.28 -16.01
N ARG A 92 7.43 7.55 -15.09
CA ARG A 92 8.14 6.88 -14.00
C ARG A 92 9.09 5.79 -14.51
N LEU A 93 8.68 5.01 -15.49
CA LEU A 93 9.54 4.01 -16.14
C LEU A 93 10.77 4.67 -16.78
N ALA A 94 10.57 5.72 -17.58
CA ALA A 94 11.66 6.46 -18.19
C ALA A 94 12.67 7.00 -17.15
N ASN A 95 12.16 7.66 -16.10
CA ASN A 95 12.99 8.18 -15.03
C ASN A 95 13.76 7.07 -14.28
N THR A 96 13.14 5.90 -14.08
CA THR A 96 13.79 4.75 -13.45
C THR A 96 14.91 4.19 -14.33
N LEU A 97 14.66 4.08 -15.64
CA LEU A 97 15.68 3.67 -16.61
C LEU A 97 16.85 4.67 -16.67
N LEU A 98 16.56 5.98 -16.73
CA LEU A 98 17.58 7.03 -16.77
C LEU A 98 18.44 7.09 -15.48
N ALA A 99 17.87 6.76 -14.35
CA ALA A 99 18.58 6.69 -13.06
C ALA A 99 19.48 5.43 -12.93
N SER A 100 19.34 4.46 -13.84
CA SER A 100 20.12 3.22 -13.79
C SER A 100 21.53 3.43 -14.33
N ASP A 101 22.53 3.04 -13.55
CA ASP A 101 23.94 3.09 -13.97
C ASP A 101 24.30 2.03 -15.03
N SER A 102 23.44 1.05 -15.25
CA SER A 102 23.65 -0.06 -16.19
C SER A 102 23.42 0.31 -17.65
N LEU A 103 22.92 1.51 -17.96
CA LEU A 103 22.58 1.94 -19.31
C LEU A 103 23.70 2.77 -19.96
N ALA A 104 24.05 2.41 -21.19
CA ALA A 104 25.00 3.17 -22.00
C ALA A 104 24.47 4.58 -22.31
N THR A 105 25.39 5.56 -22.45
CA THR A 105 25.05 6.97 -22.74
C THR A 105 24.15 7.13 -23.96
N ARG A 106 24.33 6.28 -24.99
CA ARG A 106 23.48 6.29 -26.21
C ARG A 106 22.02 5.95 -25.88
N LEU A 107 21.79 4.92 -25.05
CA LEU A 107 20.44 4.53 -24.64
C LEU A 107 19.75 5.61 -23.79
N ARG A 108 20.49 6.41 -23.04
CA ARG A 108 19.91 7.54 -22.30
C ARG A 108 19.26 8.57 -23.23
N ALA A 109 19.91 8.95 -24.32
CA ALA A 109 19.34 9.87 -25.29
C ALA A 109 18.08 9.28 -25.98
N GLU A 110 18.10 7.98 -26.27
CA GLU A 110 16.94 7.28 -26.83
C GLU A 110 15.76 7.22 -25.85
N ILE A 111 16.03 6.97 -24.56
CA ILE A 111 15.00 6.99 -23.49
C ILE A 111 14.40 8.40 -23.32
N GLU A 112 15.23 9.43 -23.32
CA GLU A 112 14.74 10.82 -23.24
C GLU A 112 13.85 11.17 -24.45
N ASN A 113 14.24 10.76 -25.64
CA ASN A 113 13.42 10.96 -26.84
C ASN A 113 12.12 10.14 -26.77
N TRP A 114 12.17 8.89 -26.31
CA TRP A 114 10.99 8.05 -26.09
C TRP A 114 10.07 8.69 -25.06
N LYS A 115 10.60 9.19 -23.94
CA LYS A 115 9.86 9.92 -22.92
C LYS A 115 9.14 11.14 -23.50
N LEU A 116 9.85 11.97 -24.26
CA LEU A 116 9.27 13.16 -24.92
C LEU A 116 8.17 12.78 -25.89
N THR A 117 8.33 11.70 -26.65
CA THR A 117 7.32 11.26 -27.64
C THR A 117 6.08 10.67 -26.97
N LYS A 118 6.19 9.93 -25.86
CA LYS A 118 5.07 9.23 -25.24
C LYS A 118 4.37 10.06 -24.16
N VAL A 119 5.10 10.83 -23.37
CA VAL A 119 4.54 11.70 -22.32
C VAL A 119 3.98 13.01 -22.90
N SER A 120 4.62 13.55 -23.94
CA SER A 120 4.16 14.78 -24.61
C SER A 120 2.97 14.57 -25.55
N VAL A 121 2.60 13.35 -25.88
CA VAL A 121 1.47 13.03 -26.76
C VAL A 121 0.10 13.36 -26.12
N GLY A 122 0.04 13.48 -24.80
CA GLY A 122 -1.13 14.05 -24.12
C GLY A 122 -1.33 15.54 -24.35
N ALA A 123 -0.28 16.30 -24.71
CA ALA A 123 -0.30 17.75 -24.77
C ALA A 123 -0.19 18.36 -26.18
N LEU A 124 0.42 17.72 -27.20
CA LEU A 124 0.69 18.36 -28.51
C LEU A 124 0.66 17.40 -29.72
N THR A 125 -0.12 17.77 -30.67
CA THR A 125 -0.10 17.52 -32.15
C THR A 125 0.81 16.44 -32.71
N ILE A 126 0.28 15.28 -33.07
CA ILE A 126 0.88 14.32 -33.99
C ILE A 126 -0.11 13.90 -35.08
N ASP A 127 0.40 13.58 -36.26
CA ASP A 127 -0.26 13.24 -37.51
C ASP A 127 -1.65 12.58 -37.36
N ARG A 128 -2.65 13.19 -37.99
CA ARG A 128 -4.09 12.93 -37.85
C ARG A 128 -4.54 11.54 -38.33
N SER A 129 -3.77 10.81 -39.10
CA SER A 129 -4.20 9.55 -39.70
C SER A 129 -3.88 8.32 -38.82
N ALA A 130 -2.74 8.27 -38.12
CA ALA A 130 -2.38 7.22 -37.21
C ALA A 130 -3.05 7.36 -35.81
N ARG A 131 -3.45 8.59 -35.46
CA ARG A 131 -4.01 8.98 -34.16
C ARG A 131 -5.37 8.41 -33.83
N ARG A 132 -6.25 8.24 -34.78
CA ARG A 132 -7.66 7.88 -34.52
C ARG A 132 -7.81 6.47 -33.93
N TYR A 133 -6.85 5.56 -34.13
CA TYR A 133 -6.91 4.19 -33.59
C TYR A 133 -6.21 4.00 -32.25
N PHE A 134 -5.17 4.77 -31.93
CA PHE A 134 -4.36 4.55 -30.71
C PHE A 134 -4.77 5.41 -29.50
N LEU A 135 -5.44 6.51 -29.68
CA LEU A 135 -5.76 7.48 -28.63
C LEU A 135 -7.14 7.30 -28.00
N SER A 136 -7.89 6.28 -28.40
CA SER A 136 -9.23 6.06 -27.83
C SER A 136 -9.22 5.43 -26.44
N SER A 137 -8.08 4.88 -25.96
CA SER A 137 -7.98 4.39 -24.57
C SER A 137 -6.54 4.46 -24.05
N GLY A 138 -6.35 4.93 -22.81
CA GLY A 138 -5.07 4.90 -22.12
C GLY A 138 -4.47 3.50 -21.98
N SER A 139 -5.30 2.46 -22.09
CA SER A 139 -4.90 1.05 -22.12
C SER A 139 -4.06 0.72 -23.36
N ALA A 140 -4.45 1.16 -24.55
CA ALA A 140 -3.70 0.94 -25.79
C ALA A 140 -2.37 1.71 -25.78
N LEU A 141 -2.38 2.96 -25.27
CA LEU A 141 -1.15 3.74 -25.10
C LEU A 141 -0.16 3.02 -24.18
N LEU A 142 -0.61 2.62 -23.02
CA LEU A 142 0.25 1.94 -22.03
C LEU A 142 0.82 0.64 -22.59
N ARG A 143 -0.03 -0.17 -23.25
CA ARG A 143 0.42 -1.43 -23.85
C ARG A 143 1.53 -1.20 -24.86
N HIS A 144 1.34 -0.27 -25.80
CA HIS A 144 2.33 0.03 -26.82
C HIS A 144 3.63 0.58 -26.22
N ALA A 145 3.51 1.53 -25.30
CA ALA A 145 4.67 2.11 -24.64
C ALA A 145 5.49 1.07 -23.83
N LEU A 146 4.83 0.15 -23.13
CA LEU A 146 5.50 -0.89 -22.37
C LEU A 146 6.14 -1.96 -23.28
N ALA A 147 5.51 -2.30 -24.42
CA ALA A 147 6.09 -3.22 -25.39
C ALA A 147 7.38 -2.64 -26.01
N GLU A 148 7.35 -1.37 -26.46
CA GLU A 148 8.54 -0.68 -26.96
C GLU A 148 9.64 -0.59 -25.89
N ALA A 149 9.28 -0.21 -24.66
CA ALA A 149 10.26 -0.12 -23.58
C ALA A 149 10.88 -1.48 -23.25
N TRP A 150 10.12 -2.57 -23.34
CA TRP A 150 10.63 -3.92 -23.18
C TRP A 150 11.70 -4.24 -24.21
N GLU A 151 11.38 -4.08 -25.50
CA GLU A 151 12.26 -4.46 -26.60
C GLU A 151 13.56 -3.64 -26.62
N HIS A 152 13.45 -2.32 -26.43
CA HIS A 152 14.56 -1.41 -26.62
C HIS A 152 15.38 -1.14 -25.36
N PHE A 153 14.79 -1.19 -24.17
CA PHE A 153 15.45 -0.71 -22.95
C PHE A 153 15.51 -1.75 -21.81
N ILE A 154 14.46 -2.57 -21.63
CA ILE A 154 14.39 -3.47 -20.47
C ILE A 154 15.10 -4.78 -20.79
N GLN A 155 14.68 -5.51 -21.82
CA GLN A 155 15.22 -6.81 -22.19
C GLN A 155 16.74 -6.84 -22.38
N PRO A 156 17.39 -5.81 -22.95
CA PRO A 156 18.86 -5.80 -23.09
C PRO A 156 19.63 -5.71 -21.76
N ALA A 157 19.02 -5.13 -20.71
CA ALA A 157 19.68 -4.84 -19.45
C ALA A 157 19.16 -5.67 -18.27
N TYR A 158 17.91 -6.09 -18.31
CA TYR A 158 17.20 -6.73 -17.20
C TYR A 158 16.54 -8.04 -17.63
N ALA A 159 16.32 -8.93 -16.67
CA ALA A 159 15.54 -10.15 -16.87
C ALA A 159 14.03 -9.89 -16.96
N GLY A 160 13.57 -8.71 -16.52
CA GLY A 160 12.18 -8.29 -16.54
C GLY A 160 11.98 -6.99 -15.78
N ALA A 161 10.73 -6.51 -15.70
CA ALA A 161 10.38 -5.39 -14.85
C ALA A 161 9.13 -5.66 -14.03
N ILE A 162 9.09 -5.11 -12.82
CA ILE A 162 7.95 -5.19 -11.91
C ILE A 162 7.49 -3.78 -11.56
N PHE A 163 6.22 -3.50 -11.84
CA PHE A 163 5.58 -2.22 -11.55
C PHE A 163 4.94 -2.29 -10.16
N PHE A 164 5.52 -1.55 -9.21
CA PHE A 164 5.02 -1.42 -7.84
C PHE A 164 4.07 -0.23 -7.76
N LEU A 165 2.76 -0.51 -7.69
CA LEU A 165 1.70 0.50 -7.69
C LEU A 165 1.14 0.64 -6.28
N ASP A 166 1.50 1.71 -5.57
CA ASP A 166 0.99 1.94 -4.23
C ASP A 166 -0.37 2.63 -4.28
N ASP A 167 -1.30 2.16 -3.42
CA ASP A 167 -2.67 2.66 -3.29
C ASP A 167 -3.50 2.61 -4.59
N LEU A 168 -3.43 1.50 -5.33
CA LEU A 168 -4.17 1.30 -6.58
C LEU A 168 -5.67 1.58 -6.47
N HIS A 169 -6.25 1.45 -5.29
CA HIS A 169 -7.65 1.76 -5.03
C HIS A 169 -8.03 3.25 -5.23
N ASN A 170 -7.05 4.15 -5.35
CA ASN A 170 -7.27 5.55 -5.70
C ASN A 170 -7.57 5.74 -7.20
N LEU A 171 -7.16 4.80 -8.05
CA LEU A 171 -7.48 4.79 -9.47
C LEU A 171 -8.83 4.11 -9.69
N ALA A 172 -9.88 4.89 -9.83
CA ALA A 172 -11.26 4.42 -9.90
C ALA A 172 -11.97 4.94 -11.17
N THR A 173 -11.50 4.52 -12.36
CA THR A 173 -12.09 4.97 -13.63
C THR A 173 -12.28 3.86 -14.65
N PRO A 174 -13.46 3.70 -15.20
CA PRO A 174 -14.73 4.25 -14.74
C PRO A 174 -15.17 3.66 -13.39
N THR A 175 -14.69 2.45 -13.05
CA THR A 175 -14.88 1.82 -11.73
C THR A 175 -13.59 1.13 -11.27
N VAL A 176 -13.45 0.87 -9.97
CA VAL A 176 -12.34 0.09 -9.41
C VAL A 176 -12.25 -1.30 -10.07
N GLN A 177 -13.39 -1.86 -10.45
CA GLN A 177 -13.50 -3.16 -11.10
C GLN A 177 -12.88 -3.15 -12.49
N ASP A 178 -13.21 -2.14 -13.31
CA ASP A 178 -12.67 -2.00 -14.67
C ASP A 178 -11.16 -1.79 -14.64
N THR A 179 -10.67 -0.98 -13.70
CA THR A 179 -9.23 -0.76 -13.52
C THR A 179 -8.47 -2.05 -13.23
N ALA A 180 -8.97 -2.87 -12.31
CA ALA A 180 -8.33 -4.14 -11.96
C ALA A 180 -8.33 -5.13 -13.15
N LEU A 181 -9.41 -5.15 -13.94
CA LEU A 181 -9.51 -5.97 -15.14
C LEU A 181 -8.55 -5.52 -16.24
N ILE A 182 -8.51 -4.22 -16.53
CA ILE A 182 -7.63 -3.65 -17.57
C ILE A 182 -6.16 -3.93 -17.24
N ILE A 183 -5.75 -3.70 -16.00
CA ILE A 183 -4.37 -3.99 -15.55
C ILE A 183 -4.07 -5.49 -15.67
N ARG A 184 -4.98 -6.35 -15.19
CA ARG A 184 -4.83 -7.80 -15.32
C ARG A 184 -4.67 -8.20 -16.77
N ASP A 185 -5.55 -7.75 -17.67
CA ASP A 185 -5.55 -8.16 -19.07
C ASP A 185 -4.26 -7.75 -19.79
N GLN A 186 -3.74 -6.55 -19.49
CA GLN A 186 -2.45 -6.09 -20.03
C GLN A 186 -1.29 -6.97 -19.59
N PHE A 187 -1.12 -7.16 -18.28
CA PHE A 187 0.03 -7.92 -17.77
C PHE A 187 -0.08 -9.42 -18.04
N GLN A 188 -1.29 -9.96 -18.13
CA GLN A 188 -1.50 -11.35 -18.57
C GLN A 188 -1.12 -11.54 -20.05
N SER A 189 -1.50 -10.62 -20.93
CA SER A 189 -1.11 -10.65 -22.35
C SER A 189 0.40 -10.63 -22.52
N PHE A 190 1.10 -9.73 -21.81
CA PHE A 190 2.56 -9.69 -21.83
C PHE A 190 3.19 -11.04 -21.44
N GLY A 191 2.69 -11.67 -20.38
CA GLY A 191 3.17 -12.99 -19.97
C GLY A 191 2.92 -14.11 -21.01
N ILE A 192 1.85 -14.02 -21.81
CA ILE A 192 1.56 -14.96 -22.93
C ILE A 192 2.50 -14.71 -24.10
N GLU A 193 2.84 -13.44 -24.35
CA GLU A 193 3.73 -13.01 -25.45
C GLU A 193 5.23 -13.17 -25.12
N GLY A 194 5.57 -13.69 -23.94
CA GLY A 194 6.97 -13.86 -23.51
C GLY A 194 7.64 -12.57 -23.04
N VAL A 195 6.84 -11.53 -22.78
CA VAL A 195 7.30 -10.24 -22.24
C VAL A 195 7.25 -10.30 -20.73
N ASN A 196 8.41 -10.29 -20.06
CA ASN A 196 8.50 -10.47 -18.61
C ASN A 196 8.23 -9.15 -17.86
N LEU A 197 7.00 -8.67 -17.95
CA LEU A 197 6.49 -7.53 -17.20
C LEU A 197 5.41 -8.00 -16.24
N SER A 198 5.49 -7.59 -14.99
CA SER A 198 4.49 -7.91 -13.98
C SER A 198 4.15 -6.72 -13.09
N VAL A 199 3.10 -6.87 -12.28
CA VAL A 199 2.63 -5.83 -11.38
C VAL A 199 2.53 -6.34 -9.96
N CYS A 200 2.96 -5.52 -9.01
CA CYS A 200 2.75 -5.71 -7.58
C CYS A 200 2.07 -4.43 -7.04
N PHE A 201 0.86 -4.52 -6.53
CA PHE A 201 0.17 -3.32 -6.07
C PHE A 201 -0.30 -3.43 -4.63
N SER A 202 -0.50 -2.28 -3.98
CA SER A 202 -1.19 -2.20 -2.71
C SER A 202 -2.64 -1.72 -2.87
N ALA A 203 -3.53 -2.26 -2.04
CA ALA A 203 -4.93 -1.83 -1.99
C ALA A 203 -5.56 -2.06 -0.61
N LYS A 204 -6.78 -1.53 -0.41
CA LYS A 204 -7.60 -1.82 0.77
C LYS A 204 -7.93 -3.32 0.86
N ARG A 205 -8.17 -3.80 2.07
CA ARG A 205 -8.47 -5.22 2.36
C ARG A 205 -9.63 -5.77 1.51
N ASP A 206 -10.64 -4.97 1.26
CA ASP A 206 -11.85 -5.35 0.54
C ASP A 206 -11.81 -5.06 -0.97
N TYR A 207 -10.65 -4.68 -1.51
CA TYR A 207 -10.49 -4.27 -2.92
C TYR A 207 -11.11 -5.27 -3.91
N PHE A 208 -10.92 -6.58 -3.67
CA PHE A 208 -11.48 -7.62 -4.53
C PHE A 208 -12.91 -8.06 -4.17
N SER A 209 -13.48 -7.59 -3.07
CA SER A 209 -14.79 -8.08 -2.62
C SER A 209 -15.93 -7.73 -3.59
N GLY A 210 -15.85 -6.57 -4.25
CA GLY A 210 -16.79 -6.16 -5.29
C GLY A 210 -16.55 -6.80 -6.66
N ILE A 211 -15.35 -7.35 -6.89
CA ILE A 211 -14.94 -7.91 -8.20
C ILE A 211 -15.32 -9.38 -8.34
N ARG A 212 -15.43 -10.13 -7.24
CA ARG A 212 -15.69 -11.58 -7.24
C ARG A 212 -16.94 -12.00 -8.00
N SER A 213 -17.99 -11.19 -8.03
CA SER A 213 -19.24 -11.52 -8.70
C SER A 213 -19.16 -11.42 -10.23
N PHE A 214 -18.16 -10.68 -10.77
CA PHE A 214 -18.09 -10.38 -12.20
C PHE A 214 -16.82 -10.88 -12.89
N ALA A 215 -15.72 -11.04 -12.13
CA ALA A 215 -14.42 -11.33 -12.73
C ALA A 215 -13.52 -12.19 -11.82
N GLU A 216 -13.98 -13.38 -11.45
CA GLU A 216 -13.18 -14.33 -10.68
C GLU A 216 -11.78 -14.59 -11.29
N PRO A 217 -11.60 -14.64 -12.64
CA PRO A 217 -10.28 -14.78 -13.23
C PRO A 217 -9.30 -13.64 -12.87
N ALA A 218 -9.79 -12.40 -12.76
CA ALA A 218 -8.94 -11.27 -12.35
C ALA A 218 -8.45 -11.42 -10.89
N VAL A 219 -9.28 -12.00 -10.04
CA VAL A 219 -8.95 -12.23 -8.63
C VAL A 219 -7.91 -13.34 -8.47
N ARG A 220 -7.91 -14.34 -9.36
CA ARG A 220 -6.97 -15.48 -9.37
C ARG A 220 -5.61 -15.12 -9.98
N PHE A 221 -5.55 -14.09 -10.80
CA PHE A 221 -4.32 -13.66 -11.46
C PHE A 221 -3.24 -13.20 -10.47
N TYR A 222 -3.65 -12.67 -9.31
CA TYR A 222 -2.74 -12.09 -8.33
C TYR A 222 -2.46 -13.04 -7.16
N ASN A 223 -1.19 -13.20 -6.81
CA ASN A 223 -0.78 -13.75 -5.54
C ASN A 223 -1.09 -12.73 -4.42
N LYS A 224 -1.99 -13.09 -3.52
CA LYS A 224 -2.52 -12.18 -2.51
C LYS A 224 -1.68 -12.22 -1.24
N CYS A 225 -1.19 -11.07 -0.82
CA CYS A 225 -0.55 -10.82 0.45
C CYS A 225 -1.52 -10.02 1.34
N VAL A 226 -2.33 -10.70 2.14
CA VAL A 226 -3.27 -10.04 3.06
C VAL A 226 -2.55 -9.77 4.37
N LEU A 227 -2.25 -8.49 4.63
CA LEU A 227 -1.52 -8.10 5.82
C LEU A 227 -2.43 -8.07 7.05
N GLU A 228 -1.99 -8.75 8.09
CA GLU A 228 -2.56 -8.73 9.43
C GLU A 228 -1.67 -7.91 10.37
N PRO A 229 -2.13 -7.52 11.57
CA PRO A 229 -1.25 -6.96 12.60
C PRO A 229 -0.04 -7.87 12.88
N PHE A 230 1.02 -7.32 13.41
CA PHE A 230 2.19 -8.10 13.82
C PHE A 230 1.81 -9.11 14.91
N THR A 231 2.40 -10.28 14.85
CA THR A 231 2.34 -11.26 15.92
C THR A 231 3.08 -10.74 17.17
N VAL A 232 2.95 -11.45 18.27
CA VAL A 232 3.73 -11.17 19.50
C VAL A 232 5.23 -11.26 19.20
N GLU A 233 5.63 -12.24 18.41
CA GLU A 233 7.03 -12.49 18.02
C GLU A 233 7.56 -11.36 17.14
N GLU A 234 6.82 -10.95 16.11
CA GLU A 234 7.20 -9.81 15.26
C GLU A 234 7.24 -8.50 16.08
N THR A 235 6.36 -8.34 17.07
CA THR A 235 6.39 -7.20 17.99
C THR A 235 7.63 -7.22 18.88
N LYS A 236 8.07 -8.39 19.35
CA LYS A 236 9.32 -8.55 20.10
C LYS A 236 10.54 -8.21 19.24
N GLU A 237 10.59 -8.72 18.02
CA GLU A 237 11.65 -8.42 17.05
C GLU A 237 11.73 -6.91 16.78
N TYR A 238 10.59 -6.27 16.50
CA TYR A 238 10.50 -4.83 16.32
C TYR A 238 11.00 -4.06 17.54
N THR A 239 10.52 -4.42 18.73
CA THR A 239 10.89 -3.75 19.98
C THR A 239 12.39 -3.87 20.26
N HIS A 240 12.96 -5.05 20.00
CA HIS A 240 14.40 -5.25 20.13
C HIS A 240 15.19 -4.43 19.10
N ALA A 241 14.76 -4.35 17.85
CA ALA A 241 15.42 -3.55 16.82
C ALA A 241 15.42 -2.05 17.17
N VAL A 242 14.36 -1.55 17.81
CA VAL A 242 14.25 -0.15 18.23
C VAL A 242 15.00 0.11 19.53
N PHE A 243 14.76 -0.68 20.58
CA PHE A 243 15.18 -0.40 21.96
C PHE A 243 16.33 -1.29 22.48
N GLY A 244 16.84 -2.24 21.69
CA GLY A 244 17.86 -3.19 22.14
C GLY A 244 19.20 -2.59 22.55
N ARG A 245 19.44 -1.29 22.21
CA ARG A 245 20.62 -0.53 22.64
C ARG A 245 20.34 0.41 23.83
N THR A 246 19.15 0.32 24.42
CA THR A 246 18.77 1.09 25.62
C THR A 246 18.87 0.22 26.86
N SER A 247 18.71 0.81 28.05
CA SER A 247 18.64 0.07 29.32
C SER A 247 17.26 -0.52 29.60
N LEU A 248 16.30 -0.42 28.67
CA LEU A 248 14.94 -0.93 28.85
C LEU A 248 14.90 -2.46 28.71
N ASP A 249 14.10 -3.11 29.53
CA ASP A 249 13.75 -4.53 29.35
C ASP A 249 12.85 -4.66 28.10
N THR A 250 13.47 -4.99 26.97
CA THR A 250 12.80 -5.05 25.67
C THR A 250 11.70 -6.12 25.63
N ARG A 251 11.80 -7.18 26.44
CA ARG A 251 10.77 -8.23 26.49
C ARG A 251 9.50 -7.70 27.15
N LYS A 252 9.63 -7.11 28.35
CA LYS A 252 8.47 -6.51 29.05
C LYS A 252 7.88 -5.36 28.26
N LEU A 253 8.74 -4.55 27.62
CA LEU A 253 8.29 -3.46 26.76
C LEU A 253 7.51 -3.99 25.55
N ALA A 254 7.93 -5.07 24.91
CA ALA A 254 7.22 -5.68 23.79
C ALA A 254 5.85 -6.22 24.19
N GLU A 255 5.76 -6.91 25.32
CA GLU A 255 4.48 -7.41 25.87
C GLU A 255 3.50 -6.26 26.15
N TRP A 256 4.00 -5.19 26.75
CA TRP A 256 3.20 -4.00 27.01
C TRP A 256 2.79 -3.27 25.70
N LEU A 257 3.70 -3.06 24.76
CA LEU A 257 3.41 -2.49 23.46
C LEU A 257 2.35 -3.31 22.71
N PHE A 258 2.50 -4.64 22.70
CA PHE A 258 1.52 -5.53 22.08
C PHE A 258 0.13 -5.38 22.73
N SER A 259 0.07 -5.32 24.07
CA SER A 259 -1.20 -5.15 24.81
C SER A 259 -1.93 -3.85 24.46
N LYS A 260 -1.19 -2.79 24.05
CA LYS A 260 -1.77 -1.51 23.64
C LYS A 260 -2.12 -1.46 22.16
N THR A 261 -1.26 -2.00 21.31
CA THR A 261 -1.35 -1.85 19.86
C THR A 261 -1.99 -3.04 19.15
N LEU A 262 -2.13 -4.18 19.82
CA LEU A 262 -2.50 -5.47 19.24
C LEU A 262 -1.64 -5.80 18.00
N GLY A 263 -0.38 -5.37 18.02
CA GLY A 263 0.56 -5.54 16.91
C GLY A 263 0.31 -4.62 15.69
N HIS A 264 -0.57 -3.64 15.77
CA HIS A 264 -0.84 -2.75 14.64
C HIS A 264 0.37 -1.86 14.35
N PRO A 265 1.02 -1.96 13.17
CA PRO A 265 2.32 -1.34 12.90
C PRO A 265 2.35 0.18 13.08
N TYR A 266 1.30 0.89 12.65
CA TYR A 266 1.24 2.35 12.83
C TYR A 266 1.25 2.75 14.31
N PHE A 267 0.42 2.11 15.14
CA PHE A 267 0.36 2.43 16.57
C PHE A 267 1.64 2.00 17.28
N LEU A 268 2.20 0.87 16.88
CA LEU A 268 3.48 0.39 17.40
C LEU A 268 4.59 1.39 17.10
N ALA A 269 4.69 1.88 15.85
CA ALA A 269 5.68 2.88 15.46
C ALA A 269 5.44 4.23 16.15
N PHE A 270 4.19 4.68 16.25
CA PHE A 270 3.84 5.94 16.90
C PHE A 270 4.24 5.93 18.39
N ILE A 271 3.78 4.93 19.14
CA ILE A 271 4.07 4.81 20.56
C ILE A 271 5.58 4.66 20.77
N SER A 272 6.25 3.84 19.96
CA SER A 272 7.70 3.65 20.05
C SER A 272 8.47 4.95 19.76
N ARG A 273 8.04 5.78 18.82
CA ARG A 273 8.66 7.09 18.55
C ARG A 273 8.56 8.01 19.77
N GLU A 274 7.38 8.07 20.38
CA GLU A 274 7.16 8.91 21.57
C GLU A 274 7.99 8.43 22.76
N LEU A 275 8.09 7.13 22.98
CA LEU A 275 8.93 6.52 24.00
C LEU A 275 10.41 6.77 23.71
N TRP A 276 10.85 6.60 22.47
CA TRP A 276 12.22 6.85 22.04
C TRP A 276 12.65 8.31 22.28
N SER A 277 11.82 9.23 21.88
CA SER A 277 12.06 10.67 22.10
C SER A 277 12.13 11.00 23.59
N SER A 278 11.21 10.44 24.39
CA SER A 278 11.20 10.64 25.84
C SER A 278 12.42 10.05 26.51
N TYR A 279 12.87 8.87 26.09
CA TYR A 279 14.05 8.20 26.64
C TYR A 279 15.34 8.98 26.40
N HIS A 280 15.50 9.60 25.24
CA HIS A 280 16.67 10.40 24.92
C HIS A 280 16.67 11.77 25.60
N THR A 281 15.49 12.29 25.95
CA THR A 281 15.38 13.53 26.74
C THR A 281 15.62 13.28 28.22
N ARG A 282 15.00 12.22 28.77
CA ARG A 282 15.12 11.80 30.16
C ARG A 282 14.95 10.28 30.24
N PRO A 283 16.04 9.51 30.43
CA PRO A 283 15.96 8.06 30.55
C PRO A 283 14.98 7.62 31.64
N PHE A 284 14.23 6.57 31.33
CA PHE A 284 13.26 5.94 32.24
C PHE A 284 13.42 4.42 32.21
N THR A 285 12.90 3.74 33.22
CA THR A 285 12.92 2.27 33.32
C THR A 285 11.55 1.64 33.11
N ASN A 286 10.48 2.42 33.24
CA ASN A 286 9.11 1.94 33.12
C ASN A 286 8.29 2.81 32.14
N ALA A 287 8.03 2.28 30.96
CA ALA A 287 7.24 2.92 29.90
C ALA A 287 5.76 3.16 30.29
N VAL A 288 5.22 2.36 31.20
CA VAL A 288 3.80 2.48 31.62
C VAL A 288 3.49 3.85 32.21
N GLN A 289 4.45 4.45 32.92
CA GLN A 289 4.30 5.78 33.54
C GLN A 289 4.13 6.89 32.48
N LEU A 290 4.62 6.69 31.26
CA LEU A 290 4.52 7.67 30.18
C LEU A 290 3.21 7.52 29.37
N TRP A 291 2.44 6.48 29.64
CA TRP A 291 1.23 6.19 28.86
C TRP A 291 0.24 7.36 28.75
N PRO A 292 -0.11 8.07 29.82
CA PRO A 292 -1.04 9.21 29.70
C PRO A 292 -0.54 10.28 28.73
N THR A 293 0.76 10.61 28.77
CA THR A 293 1.37 11.60 27.86
C THR A 293 1.40 11.09 26.43
N VAL A 294 1.80 9.82 26.21
CA VAL A 294 1.86 9.21 24.89
C VAL A 294 0.46 9.13 24.27
N PHE A 295 -0.54 8.72 25.06
CA PHE A 295 -1.92 8.63 24.61
C PHE A 295 -2.49 10.01 24.23
N SER A 296 -2.25 11.05 25.06
CA SER A 296 -2.66 12.42 24.74
C SER A 296 -2.06 12.93 23.42
N ARG A 297 -0.80 12.60 23.14
CA ARG A 297 -0.17 12.94 21.85
C ARG A 297 -0.78 12.17 20.68
N LEU A 298 -1.16 10.90 20.90
CA LEU A 298 -1.88 10.11 19.90
C LEU A 298 -3.26 10.69 19.59
N GLU A 299 -3.97 11.14 20.63
CA GLU A 299 -5.26 11.84 20.48
C GLU A 299 -5.11 13.10 19.61
N GLN A 300 -4.12 13.94 19.91
CA GLN A 300 -3.89 15.18 19.18
C GLN A 300 -3.40 14.92 17.73
N GLY A 301 -2.46 14.01 17.56
CA GLY A 301 -1.81 13.78 16.27
C GLY A 301 -2.62 12.91 15.31
N LYS A 302 -3.54 12.08 15.80
CA LYS A 302 -4.30 11.12 14.97
C LYS A 302 -5.81 11.24 15.16
N PHE A 303 -6.32 10.96 16.36
CA PHE A 303 -7.75 10.76 16.56
C PHE A 303 -8.58 12.04 16.37
N ASN A 304 -8.05 13.20 16.80
CA ASN A 304 -8.71 14.48 16.54
C ASN A 304 -8.79 14.78 15.04
N ASN A 305 -7.75 14.48 14.29
CA ASN A 305 -7.75 14.66 12.84
C ASN A 305 -8.74 13.71 12.15
N ASP A 306 -8.89 12.48 12.65
CA ASP A 306 -9.89 11.53 12.16
C ASP A 306 -11.32 12.07 12.36
N LEU A 307 -11.60 12.70 13.51
CA LEU A 307 -12.91 13.28 13.79
C LEU A 307 -13.18 14.61 13.05
N ALA A 308 -12.15 15.41 12.81
CA ALA A 308 -12.29 16.73 12.18
C ALA A 308 -12.93 16.70 10.77
N GLN A 309 -12.85 15.54 10.10
CA GLN A 309 -13.41 15.33 8.76
C GLN A 309 -14.83 14.75 8.77
N LEU A 310 -15.45 14.65 9.94
CA LEU A 310 -16.75 14.01 10.13
C LEU A 310 -17.83 15.03 10.43
N SER A 311 -19.06 14.70 10.02
CA SER A 311 -20.25 15.41 10.49
C SER A 311 -20.56 15.05 11.95
N GLU A 312 -21.29 15.93 12.65
CA GLU A 312 -21.73 15.67 14.03
C GLU A 312 -22.48 14.34 14.18
N LYS A 313 -23.29 13.97 13.18
CA LYS A 313 -24.01 12.69 13.16
C LYS A 313 -23.07 11.48 13.06
N GLU A 314 -22.00 11.59 12.28
CA GLU A 314 -20.98 10.54 12.16
C GLU A 314 -20.18 10.41 13.47
N VAL A 315 -19.84 11.53 14.11
CA VAL A 315 -19.16 11.54 15.41
C VAL A 315 -20.05 10.94 16.49
N GLY A 316 -21.32 11.36 16.56
CA GLY A 316 -22.30 10.81 17.50
C GLY A 316 -22.49 9.29 17.33
N LEU A 317 -22.51 8.81 16.08
CA LEU A 317 -22.59 7.38 15.80
C LEU A 317 -21.34 6.62 16.28
N LEU A 318 -20.13 7.15 16.02
CA LEU A 318 -18.88 6.52 16.50
C LEU A 318 -18.83 6.46 18.03
N ARG A 319 -19.28 7.49 18.73
CA ARG A 319 -19.39 7.49 20.19
C ARG A 319 -20.38 6.43 20.68
N ALA A 320 -21.56 6.35 20.06
CA ALA A 320 -22.54 5.33 20.39
C ALA A 320 -22.00 3.90 20.19
N ILE A 321 -21.24 3.66 19.11
CA ILE A 321 -20.56 2.38 18.87
C ILE A 321 -19.47 2.13 19.91
N ALA A 322 -18.75 3.16 20.36
CA ALA A 322 -17.70 3.01 21.35
C ALA A 322 -18.25 2.61 22.73
N HIS A 323 -19.44 3.08 23.08
CA HIS A 323 -20.13 2.77 24.34
C HIS A 323 -20.99 1.50 24.27
N ASP A 324 -21.14 0.89 23.08
CA ASP A 324 -21.81 -0.41 22.93
C ASP A 324 -20.99 -1.49 23.65
N ASP A 325 -21.67 -2.33 24.46
CA ASP A 325 -21.00 -3.44 25.17
C ASP A 325 -20.45 -4.51 24.23
N HIS A 326 -20.90 -4.52 22.98
CA HIS A 326 -20.42 -5.44 21.97
C HIS A 326 -19.23 -4.86 21.19
N GLU A 327 -18.24 -5.72 20.92
CA GLU A 327 -17.11 -5.35 20.07
C GLU A 327 -17.54 -5.06 18.62
N GLU A 328 -18.58 -5.77 18.15
CA GLU A 328 -19.16 -5.65 16.81
C GLU A 328 -20.56 -5.06 16.90
N SER A 329 -20.79 -3.98 16.16
CA SER A 329 -22.07 -3.30 16.09
C SER A 329 -22.78 -3.54 14.76
N ASN A 330 -24.12 -3.65 14.83
CA ASN A 330 -24.99 -3.74 13.67
C ASN A 330 -25.69 -2.37 13.45
N PRO A 331 -25.90 -1.90 12.21
CA PRO A 331 -26.58 -0.63 11.94
C PRO A 331 -28.03 -0.55 12.47
N ALA A 332 -28.73 -1.67 12.58
CA ALA A 332 -30.18 -1.69 12.85
C ALA A 332 -30.63 -1.00 14.16
N PRO A 333 -29.94 -1.14 15.31
CA PRO A 333 -30.40 -0.54 16.56
C PRO A 333 -30.17 0.97 16.67
N PHE A 334 -29.40 1.59 15.77
CA PHE A 334 -29.10 3.01 15.86
C PHE A 334 -30.25 3.87 15.33
N ALA A 335 -30.69 4.83 16.13
CA ALA A 335 -31.83 5.74 15.85
C ALA A 335 -31.47 6.82 14.79
N LEU A 336 -30.99 6.39 13.62
CA LEU A 336 -30.67 7.25 12.49
C LEU A 336 -31.53 6.90 11.28
N LYS A 337 -31.87 7.91 10.49
CA LYS A 337 -32.49 7.67 9.17
C LYS A 337 -31.40 7.08 8.24
N PHE A 338 -31.59 5.84 7.78
CA PHE A 338 -30.64 5.11 6.94
C PHE A 338 -29.23 4.84 7.59
N PRO A 339 -29.16 4.20 8.75
CA PRO A 339 -27.89 4.01 9.48
C PRO A 339 -26.83 3.26 8.66
N HIS A 340 -27.21 2.33 7.79
CA HIS A 340 -26.32 1.60 6.91
C HIS A 340 -25.46 2.50 5.98
N ILE A 341 -25.96 3.68 5.61
CA ILE A 341 -25.21 4.65 4.79
C ILE A 341 -24.06 5.25 5.60
N TYR A 342 -24.31 5.60 6.86
CA TYR A 342 -23.29 6.13 7.76
C TYR A 342 -22.21 5.09 8.08
N PHE A 343 -22.64 3.86 8.38
CA PHE A 343 -21.68 2.75 8.60
C PHE A 343 -20.79 2.51 7.38
N LYS A 344 -21.39 2.50 6.18
CA LYS A 344 -20.61 2.37 4.95
C LYS A 344 -19.63 3.52 4.77
N ARG A 345 -20.05 4.78 4.94
CA ARG A 345 -19.17 5.96 4.83
C ARG A 345 -18.03 5.92 5.83
N LEU A 346 -18.29 5.54 7.08
CA LEU A 346 -17.29 5.41 8.11
C LEU A 346 -16.30 4.26 7.80
N ALA A 347 -16.79 3.17 7.22
CA ALA A 347 -15.92 2.09 6.73
C ALA A 347 -15.07 2.54 5.52
N ASP A 348 -15.65 3.28 4.58
CA ASP A 348 -14.92 3.83 3.42
C ASP A 348 -13.85 4.83 3.87
N LYS A 349 -14.10 5.58 4.98
CA LYS A 349 -13.12 6.46 5.65
C LYS A 349 -12.09 5.70 6.51
N GLY A 350 -12.24 4.37 6.68
CA GLY A 350 -11.33 3.54 7.46
C GLY A 350 -11.50 3.63 8.99
N LEU A 351 -12.59 4.22 9.48
CA LEU A 351 -12.87 4.36 10.92
C LEU A 351 -13.67 3.17 11.48
N LEU A 352 -14.33 2.45 10.60
CA LEU A 352 -14.94 1.16 10.89
C LEU A 352 -14.33 0.08 9.99
N THR A 353 -14.16 -1.11 10.53
CA THR A 353 -13.79 -2.33 9.79
C THR A 353 -15.00 -3.25 9.69
N ARG A 354 -15.20 -3.87 8.54
CA ARG A 354 -16.24 -4.88 8.39
C ARG A 354 -15.79 -6.19 9.04
N ALA A 355 -16.50 -6.60 10.08
CA ALA A 355 -16.27 -7.87 10.77
C ALA A 355 -17.05 -9.04 10.16
N GLY A 356 -18.09 -8.73 9.34
CA GLY A 356 -18.92 -9.71 8.65
C GLY A 356 -20.08 -9.03 7.91
N ARG A 357 -21.05 -9.82 7.41
CA ARG A 357 -22.22 -9.28 6.72
C ARG A 357 -23.06 -8.43 7.69
N GLY A 358 -23.09 -7.10 7.46
CA GLY A 358 -23.83 -6.15 8.30
C GLY A 358 -23.24 -5.92 9.69
N ARG A 359 -22.03 -6.42 9.96
CA ARG A 359 -21.34 -6.23 11.24
C ARG A 359 -20.08 -5.39 11.06
N TYR A 360 -19.88 -4.45 11.97
CA TYR A 360 -18.80 -3.48 11.94
C TYR A 360 -18.18 -3.33 13.33
N ARG A 361 -16.88 -3.04 13.38
CA ARG A 361 -16.16 -2.68 14.60
C ARG A 361 -15.33 -1.42 14.38
N LEU A 362 -15.03 -0.71 15.43
CA LEU A 362 -14.05 0.37 15.38
C LEU A 362 -12.69 -0.18 14.93
N TYR A 363 -11.98 0.58 14.13
CA TYR A 363 -10.74 0.11 13.49
C TYR A 363 -9.63 -0.26 14.48
N HIS A 364 -9.66 0.27 15.72
CA HIS A 364 -8.70 -0.06 16.77
C HIS A 364 -9.24 0.21 18.18
N PRO A 365 -8.88 -0.61 19.20
CA PRO A 365 -9.32 -0.39 20.59
C PRO A 365 -8.85 0.94 21.18
N LEU A 366 -7.67 1.46 20.82
CA LEU A 366 -7.21 2.79 21.26
C LEU A 366 -8.14 3.91 20.78
N PHE A 367 -8.75 3.76 19.59
CA PHE A 367 -9.73 4.71 19.11
C PHE A 367 -11.05 4.59 19.89
N ARG A 368 -11.47 3.37 20.28
CA ARG A 368 -12.59 3.15 21.18
C ARG A 368 -12.34 3.85 22.52
N GLN A 369 -11.19 3.63 23.13
CA GLN A 369 -10.80 4.28 24.40
C GLN A 369 -10.89 5.81 24.29
N PHE A 370 -10.37 6.40 23.21
CA PHE A 370 -10.44 7.85 22.96
C PHE A 370 -11.90 8.36 22.88
N LEU A 371 -12.78 7.65 22.17
CA LEU A 371 -14.17 8.04 22.01
C LEU A 371 -14.96 7.95 23.33
N GLN A 372 -14.62 6.98 24.19
CA GLN A 372 -15.24 6.80 25.51
C GLN A 372 -14.82 7.86 26.53
N GLN A 373 -13.67 8.49 26.39
CA GLN A 373 -13.16 9.53 27.30
C GLN A 373 -13.72 10.92 26.99
N ARG A 374 -14.46 11.07 25.89
CA ARG A 374 -15.03 12.35 25.44
C ARG A 374 -16.55 12.24 25.46
N GLU A 375 -17.16 12.81 26.47
CA GLU A 375 -18.60 13.08 26.52
C GLU A 375 -19.06 14.12 25.49
#